data_9239c8cc6119d18879aafa0a2817679e
#
_entry.id   9239c8cc6119d18879aafa0a2817679e
#
_cell.length_a   1.000
_cell.length_b   1.000
_cell.length_c   1.000
_cell.angle_alpha   90.00
_cell.angle_beta   90.00
_cell.angle_gamma   90.00
#
_symmetry.space_group_name_H-M   'P 1'
#
loop_
_entity.id
_entity.type
_entity.pdbx_description
1 polymer ?
#
loop_
_entity_poly.entity_id
_entity_poly.type
_entity_poly.pdbx_seq_one_letter_code
_entity_poly.pdbx_strand_id
1 'polypeptide(L)'
;MAGFGLPNFGQLTEAFRKAQQIQQDAQKLQEELDGMEIEGSSEDGRASIWLSGNQQPLRVRLDPELLSEGQEVCETATLQALQAAYEASTTTMKERMEDLTGGLNLNLPGMGG
;
A
#
# COMPACT_ATOMS: atom_id res chain seq x y z
N MET A 1 12.88 46.32 -5.20
CA MET A 1 13.17 45.48 -5.21
C MET A 1 12.98 44.42 -6.07
N ALA A 2 13.35 44.61 -7.12
CA ALA A 2 13.19 43.64 -8.13
C ALA A 2 13.81 42.33 -7.75
N GLY A 3 14.59 42.36 -6.82
CA GLY A 3 15.26 41.14 -6.44
C GLY A 3 14.45 40.08 -5.78
N PHE A 4 13.22 40.48 -5.39
CA PHE A 4 12.47 39.53 -4.71
C PHE A 4 12.18 38.42 -5.52
N GLY A 5 12.23 37.32 -5.39
CA GLY A 5 11.75 36.18 -6.06
C GLY A 5 12.39 35.88 -7.39
N LEU A 6 12.96 36.85 -8.04
CA LEU A 6 13.55 36.58 -9.32
C LEU A 6 14.73 35.65 -9.30
N PRO A 7 15.61 35.76 -8.31
CA PRO A 7 16.70 34.80 -8.23
C PRO A 7 16.25 33.38 -8.01
N ASN A 8 15.01 33.21 -7.51
CA ASN A 8 14.53 31.88 -7.22
C ASN A 8 13.72 31.30 -8.36
N PHE A 9 13.72 31.95 -9.48
CA PHE A 9 12.93 31.46 -10.59
C PHE A 9 13.35 30.05 -11.01
N GLY A 10 14.64 29.81 -11.06
CA GLY A 10 15.13 28.47 -11.37
C GLY A 10 14.74 27.44 -10.35
N GLN A 11 14.76 27.83 -9.09
CA GLN A 11 14.36 26.93 -8.04
C GLN A 11 12.88 26.59 -8.13
N LEU A 12 12.09 27.57 -8.49
CA LEU A 12 10.67 27.35 -8.65
C LEU A 12 10.40 26.36 -9.78
N THR A 13 11.11 26.54 -10.88
CA THR A 13 10.99 25.65 -12.02
C THR A 13 11.37 24.22 -11.64
N GLU A 14 12.41 24.09 -10.85
CA GLU A 14 12.83 22.77 -10.38
C GLU A 14 11.81 22.15 -9.47
N ALA A 15 11.24 22.95 -8.59
CA ALA A 15 10.21 22.45 -7.70
C ALA A 15 9.00 21.96 -8.49
N PHE A 16 8.65 22.67 -9.53
CA PHE A 16 7.57 22.26 -10.41
C PHE A 16 7.88 20.94 -11.09
N ARG A 17 9.10 20.82 -11.58
CA ARG A 17 9.50 19.60 -12.25
C ARG A 17 9.46 18.42 -11.30
N LYS A 18 9.94 18.62 -10.09
CA LYS A 18 9.92 17.58 -9.08
C LYS A 18 8.50 17.18 -8.72
N ALA A 19 7.62 18.16 -8.59
CA ALA A 19 6.23 17.89 -8.28
C ALA A 19 5.57 17.07 -9.38
N GLN A 20 5.87 17.39 -10.64
CA GLN A 20 5.34 16.64 -11.75
C GLN A 20 5.87 15.21 -11.76
N GLN A 21 7.14 15.07 -11.44
CA GLN A 21 7.76 13.75 -11.40
C GLN A 21 7.12 12.89 -10.31
N ILE A 22 6.90 13.48 -9.15
CA ILE A 22 6.27 12.76 -8.05
C ILE A 22 4.86 12.33 -8.44
N GLN A 23 4.14 13.20 -9.15
CA GLN A 23 2.80 12.87 -9.58
C GLN A 23 2.79 11.70 -10.56
N GLN A 24 3.72 11.69 -11.49
CA GLN A 24 3.85 10.60 -12.45
C GLN A 24 4.23 9.31 -11.74
N ASP A 25 5.16 9.42 -10.79
CA ASP A 25 5.58 8.25 -10.03
C ASP A 25 4.44 7.72 -9.16
N ALA A 26 3.63 8.61 -8.63
CA ALA A 26 2.47 8.20 -7.85
C ALA A 26 1.46 7.45 -8.70
N GLN A 27 1.26 7.87 -9.94
CA GLN A 27 0.38 7.17 -10.85
C GLN A 27 0.91 5.78 -11.18
N LYS A 28 2.21 5.69 -11.43
CA LYS A 28 2.83 4.40 -11.69
C LYS A 28 2.71 3.49 -10.50
N LEU A 29 2.88 4.05 -9.31
CA LEU A 29 2.73 3.27 -8.09
C LEU A 29 1.31 2.74 -7.95
N GLN A 30 0.32 3.58 -8.26
CA GLN A 30 -1.06 3.15 -8.23
C GLN A 30 -1.28 1.94 -9.13
N GLU A 31 -0.75 2.01 -10.34
CA GLU A 31 -0.88 0.92 -11.30
C GLU A 31 -0.16 -0.32 -10.81
N GLU A 32 1.01 -0.14 -10.23
CA GLU A 32 1.76 -1.25 -9.66
C GLU A 32 0.97 -1.94 -8.55
N LEU A 33 0.42 -1.14 -7.66
CA LEU A 33 -0.36 -1.67 -6.54
C LEU A 33 -1.61 -2.40 -7.04
N ASP A 34 -2.24 -1.86 -8.07
CA ASP A 34 -3.42 -2.51 -8.64
C ASP A 34 -3.11 -3.89 -9.19
N GLY A 35 -1.90 -4.10 -9.67
CA GLY A 35 -1.51 -5.38 -10.24
C GLY A 35 -0.95 -6.37 -9.26
N MET A 36 -0.80 -6.00 -8.01
CA MET A 36 -0.23 -6.90 -7.01
C MET A 36 -1.26 -7.87 -6.48
N GLU A 37 -0.78 -9.04 -6.06
CA GLU A 37 -1.62 -10.02 -5.37
C GLU A 37 -0.93 -10.33 -4.06
N ILE A 38 -1.50 -9.85 -2.99
CA ILE A 38 -0.91 -9.99 -1.67
C ILE A 38 -1.74 -10.98 -0.87
N GLU A 39 -1.10 -12.06 -0.47
CA GLU A 39 -1.79 -13.15 0.22
C GLU A 39 -1.67 -13.02 1.72
N GLY A 40 -2.77 -13.22 2.42
CA GLY A 40 -2.78 -13.41 3.86
C GLY A 40 -3.40 -14.75 4.17
N SER A 41 -2.90 -15.42 5.19
CA SER A 41 -3.40 -16.75 5.54
C SER A 41 -3.75 -16.82 7.00
N SER A 42 -4.65 -17.74 7.33
CA SER A 42 -4.95 -18.05 8.72
C SER A 42 -3.72 -18.68 9.36
N GLU A 43 -3.73 -18.78 10.70
CA GLU A 43 -2.59 -19.30 11.43
C GLU A 43 -2.19 -20.69 10.98
N ASP A 44 -3.18 -21.52 10.68
CA ASP A 44 -2.91 -22.88 10.24
C ASP A 44 -2.81 -23.02 8.73
N GLY A 45 -2.93 -21.92 8.00
CA GLY A 45 -2.75 -21.95 6.55
C GLY A 45 -3.93 -22.49 5.75
N ARG A 46 -5.03 -22.81 6.41
CA ARG A 46 -6.16 -23.44 5.71
C ARG A 46 -7.12 -22.44 5.08
N ALA A 47 -6.98 -21.16 5.40
CA ALA A 47 -7.74 -20.10 4.75
C ALA A 47 -6.76 -19.07 4.23
N SER A 48 -6.99 -18.60 3.02
CA SER A 48 -6.15 -17.57 2.42
C SER A 48 -7.04 -16.55 1.71
N ILE A 49 -6.62 -15.29 1.79
CA ILE A 49 -7.30 -14.21 1.10
C ILE A 49 -6.25 -13.39 0.37
N TRP A 50 -6.57 -12.99 -0.85
CA TRP A 50 -5.67 -12.15 -1.65
C TRP A 50 -6.29 -10.79 -1.85
N LEU A 51 -5.50 -9.76 -1.59
CA LEU A 51 -5.88 -8.37 -1.84
C LEU A 51 -4.88 -7.79 -2.82
N SER A 52 -5.31 -6.78 -3.57
CA SER A 52 -4.35 -6.03 -4.37
C SER A 52 -3.53 -5.14 -3.45
N GLY A 53 -2.52 -4.48 -3.98
CA GLY A 53 -1.75 -3.52 -3.20
C GLY A 53 -2.60 -2.35 -2.73
N ASN A 54 -3.72 -2.08 -3.42
CA ASN A 54 -4.69 -1.07 -3.02
C ASN A 54 -5.81 -1.65 -2.18
N GLN A 55 -5.59 -2.85 -1.66
CA GLN A 55 -6.52 -3.50 -0.72
C GLN A 55 -7.85 -3.86 -1.34
N GLN A 56 -7.86 -4.11 -2.63
CA GLN A 56 -9.04 -4.58 -3.29
C GLN A 56 -9.12 -6.10 -3.14
N PRO A 57 -10.23 -6.66 -2.67
CA PRO A 57 -10.33 -8.10 -2.53
C PRO A 57 -10.30 -8.79 -3.88
N LEU A 58 -9.46 -9.80 -4.02
CA LEU A 58 -9.29 -10.49 -5.29
C LEU A 58 -9.84 -11.89 -5.27
N ARG A 59 -9.56 -12.64 -4.20
CA ARG A 59 -10.09 -14.00 -4.10
C ARG A 59 -9.87 -14.56 -2.71
N VAL A 60 -10.55 -15.66 -2.46
CA VAL A 60 -10.46 -16.35 -1.18
C VAL A 60 -10.34 -17.84 -1.46
N ARG A 61 -9.57 -18.55 -0.63
CA ARG A 61 -9.46 -19.99 -0.72
C ARG A 61 -9.65 -20.57 0.68
N LEU A 62 -10.52 -21.55 0.77
CA LEU A 62 -10.73 -22.28 2.01
C LEU A 62 -10.45 -23.75 1.76
N ASP A 63 -9.66 -24.33 2.66
CA ASP A 63 -9.36 -25.74 2.58
C ASP A 63 -10.64 -26.54 2.85
N PRO A 64 -10.93 -27.58 2.05
CA PRO A 64 -12.14 -28.36 2.28
C PRO A 64 -12.26 -28.94 3.67
N GLU A 65 -11.14 -29.28 4.31
CA GLU A 65 -11.16 -29.78 5.66
C GLU A 65 -11.72 -28.76 6.63
N LEU A 66 -11.45 -27.50 6.37
CA LEU A 66 -11.94 -26.42 7.22
C LEU A 66 -13.45 -26.39 7.23
N LEU A 67 -14.06 -26.64 6.10
CA LEU A 67 -15.50 -26.62 5.97
C LEU A 67 -16.16 -27.68 6.83
N SER A 68 -15.48 -28.81 7.02
CA SER A 68 -16.05 -29.89 7.80
C SER A 68 -15.98 -29.64 9.31
N GLU A 69 -15.22 -28.63 9.72
CA GLU A 69 -15.07 -28.34 11.14
C GLU A 69 -16.11 -27.37 11.69
N GLY A 70 -16.97 -26.87 10.83
CA GLY A 70 -18.09 -26.07 11.28
C GLY A 70 -17.96 -24.60 10.93
N GLN A 71 -19.08 -23.92 11.08
CA GLN A 71 -19.20 -22.53 10.67
C GLN A 71 -18.25 -21.60 11.43
N GLU A 72 -18.19 -21.76 12.75
CA GLU A 72 -17.37 -20.88 13.57
C GLU A 72 -15.89 -20.96 13.21
N VAL A 73 -15.43 -22.18 12.97
CA VAL A 73 -14.04 -22.39 12.61
C VAL A 73 -13.74 -21.71 11.28
N CYS A 74 -14.67 -21.83 10.32
CA CYS A 74 -14.51 -21.19 9.03
C CYS A 74 -14.48 -19.68 9.17
N GLU A 75 -15.36 -19.13 9.98
CA GLU A 75 -15.44 -17.68 10.18
C GLU A 75 -14.17 -17.15 10.81
N THR A 76 -13.67 -17.85 11.82
CA THR A 76 -12.44 -17.42 12.50
C THR A 76 -11.25 -17.47 11.56
N ALA A 77 -11.12 -18.56 10.82
CA ALA A 77 -9.99 -18.69 9.89
C ALA A 77 -10.06 -17.64 8.79
N THR A 78 -11.26 -17.37 8.28
CA THR A 78 -11.42 -16.37 7.24
C THR A 78 -11.03 -14.99 7.74
N LEU A 79 -11.45 -14.66 8.96
CA LEU A 79 -11.10 -13.38 9.55
C LEU A 79 -9.60 -13.26 9.75
N GLN A 80 -8.95 -14.31 10.23
CA GLN A 80 -7.50 -14.31 10.39
C GLN A 80 -6.79 -14.07 9.06
N ALA A 81 -7.25 -14.75 8.01
CA ALA A 81 -6.66 -14.57 6.69
C ALA A 81 -6.85 -13.16 6.19
N LEU A 82 -8.04 -12.60 6.41
CA LEU A 82 -8.31 -11.23 5.98
C LEU A 82 -7.45 -10.23 6.73
N GLN A 83 -7.32 -10.41 8.04
CA GLN A 83 -6.48 -9.52 8.84
C GLN A 83 -5.03 -9.59 8.38
N ALA A 84 -4.53 -10.79 8.11
CA ALA A 84 -3.16 -10.96 7.64
C ALA A 84 -2.96 -10.31 6.28
N ALA A 85 -3.92 -10.48 5.37
CA ALA A 85 -3.82 -9.86 4.05
C ALA A 85 -3.90 -8.35 4.15
N TYR A 86 -4.75 -7.84 5.00
CA TYR A 86 -4.90 -6.40 5.19
C TYR A 86 -3.61 -5.80 5.74
N GLU A 87 -3.03 -6.42 6.75
CA GLU A 87 -1.78 -5.93 7.32
C GLU A 87 -0.65 -5.97 6.31
N ALA A 88 -0.56 -7.06 5.56
CA ALA A 88 0.48 -7.18 4.54
C ALA A 88 0.33 -6.12 3.47
N SER A 89 -0.90 -5.85 3.04
CA SER A 89 -1.12 -4.84 2.00
C SER A 89 -0.85 -3.44 2.54
N THR A 90 -1.20 -3.19 3.80
CA THR A 90 -0.92 -1.90 4.42
C THR A 90 0.59 -1.65 4.49
N THR A 91 1.33 -2.67 4.90
CA THR A 91 2.80 -2.58 4.98
C THR A 91 3.39 -2.34 3.59
N THR A 92 2.90 -3.06 2.60
CA THR A 92 3.38 -2.90 1.24
C THR A 92 3.13 -1.47 0.73
N MET A 93 1.93 -0.96 0.95
CA MET A 93 1.60 0.40 0.54
C MET A 93 2.51 1.41 1.21
N LYS A 94 2.74 1.25 2.50
CA LYS A 94 3.60 2.16 3.24
C LYS A 94 5.02 2.13 2.71
N GLU A 95 5.55 0.95 2.50
CA GLU A 95 6.92 0.82 2.01
C GLU A 95 7.07 1.43 0.63
N ARG A 96 6.09 1.19 -0.24
CA ARG A 96 6.17 1.74 -1.58
C ARG A 96 6.02 3.25 -1.58
N MET A 97 5.18 3.78 -0.70
CA MET A 97 5.05 5.23 -0.56
C MET A 97 6.32 5.86 -0.02
N GLU A 98 6.96 5.19 0.92
CA GLU A 98 8.22 5.65 1.44
C GLU A 98 9.30 5.67 0.36
N ASP A 99 9.31 4.64 -0.47
CA ASP A 99 10.25 4.60 -1.59
C ASP A 99 10.00 5.78 -2.53
N LEU A 100 8.74 6.08 -2.78
CA LEU A 100 8.37 7.16 -3.67
C LEU A 100 8.84 8.51 -3.13
N THR A 101 8.66 8.73 -1.84
CA THR A 101 8.99 10.02 -1.22
C THR A 101 10.32 9.99 -0.48
N GLY A 102 11.03 8.88 -0.55
CA GLY A 102 12.22 8.69 0.26
C GLY A 102 13.28 9.75 0.08
N GLY A 103 13.40 10.23 -1.15
CA GLY A 103 14.39 11.26 -1.41
C GLY A 103 14.04 12.61 -0.82
N LEU A 104 12.78 12.81 -0.48
CA LEU A 104 12.32 14.07 0.05
C LEU A 104 12.46 14.15 1.56
N ASN A 105 12.51 13.01 2.21
CA ASN A 105 12.67 12.95 3.64
C ASN A 105 11.73 13.93 4.35
N LEU A 106 10.46 13.79 4.08
CA LEU A 106 9.48 14.70 4.66
C LEU A 106 9.22 14.33 6.09
N ASN A 107 9.74 15.09 7.01
CA ASN A 107 9.49 14.84 8.42
C ASN A 107 8.31 15.66 8.86
N LEU A 108 7.18 15.36 8.30
CA LEU A 108 5.97 16.09 8.66
C LEU A 108 5.42 15.58 9.97
N PRO A 109 4.96 16.49 10.82
CA PRO A 109 4.35 16.06 12.08
C PRO A 109 3.16 15.18 11.79
N GLY A 110 3.08 14.10 12.52
CA GLY A 110 1.98 13.20 12.34
C GLY A 110 2.19 12.12 11.31
N MET A 111 3.20 12.29 10.49
CA MET A 111 3.48 11.25 9.51
C MET A 111 4.60 10.36 9.92
N GLY A 112 5.50 10.88 10.62
CA GLY A 112 6.62 10.08 11.01
C GLY A 112 6.31 9.13 12.12
N GLY A 113 5.15 9.13 12.52
CA GLY A 113 4.73 8.28 13.62
C GLY A 113 5.57 7.14 13.93
#